data_afff10487fc8047556d7b0a63cbca105
#
_entry.id   afff10487fc8047556d7b0a63cbca105
#
_cell.length_a   1.000
_cell.length_b   1.000
_cell.length_c   1.000
_cell.angle_alpha   90.00
_cell.angle_beta   90.00
_cell.angle_gamma   90.00
#
_symmetry.space_group_name_H-M   'P 1'
#
loop_
_entity.id
_entity.type
_entity.pdbx_description
1 polymer ?
#
loop_
_entity_poly.entity_id
_entity_poly.type
_entity_poly.pdbx_seq_one_letter_code
_entity_poly.pdbx_strand_id
1 'polypeptide(L)'
;MSNVLGFGAVGDGVADDTEALQHTLDAGDGVLRLNKGTYRITRPLVLDLTKQGIGAVRGEGGTSRIIMAGPGPAIRVIGDHQGTASPVTVQAHTWKNERFPTIRGIEIVGEHPDSVGIELRKTMKCVISQVLIRRCRIAIQLVERNRDFLLADSHLYDNHEIGLLLDRCNLHQIIVHGCHISWNKVAGIKSLGGDVHNLQIVGNDIEYNNATSGGAIVSPADLAKHPGGAEIWFDATDGTISEVTISGNTIQATVQTGGANIRIEGVPVVRPERADTPKTQTWDTAHLINITGNVLGSQWRGLDLRHVSRVTITGNTIYDSSDLSIFATHCSGIVVSGNTFSWRGLDSEITKDGLRFEDCDNIILSSLSTMRLCAGSAEAGAAVTFIRCSDCGVSDCQILDPLHRGLELEDCLRCRIANNTIVDRREKPSMRHAIRVLGQSRSNLVSGNILGGATVKLIDATGEASELRDNMLLR
;
A
#
# COMPACT_ATOMS: atom_id res chain seq x y z
N MET A 1 28.85 31.73 0.70
CA MET A 1 27.67 30.89 1.01
C MET A 1 26.41 31.74 0.79
N SER A 2 25.55 31.28 -0.10
CA SER A 2 24.29 31.96 -0.40
C SER A 2 23.36 31.89 0.81
N ASN A 3 23.06 33.07 1.41
CA ASN A 3 22.13 33.21 2.52
C ASN A 3 20.91 33.96 1.98
N VAL A 4 19.71 33.39 2.15
CA VAL A 4 18.45 33.96 1.63
C VAL A 4 18.20 35.40 2.12
N LEU A 5 18.65 35.75 3.34
CA LEU A 5 18.55 37.12 3.86
C LEU A 5 19.40 38.09 3.05
N GLY A 6 20.56 37.67 2.53
CA GLY A 6 21.41 38.48 1.66
C GLY A 6 20.81 38.73 0.26
N PHE A 7 19.79 37.97 -0.11
CA PHE A 7 19.04 38.13 -1.35
C PHE A 7 17.67 38.81 -1.13
N GLY A 8 17.42 39.32 0.06
CA GLY A 8 16.25 40.12 0.39
C GLY A 8 15.04 39.35 0.95
N ALA A 9 15.20 38.06 1.28
CA ALA A 9 14.12 37.33 1.95
C ALA A 9 13.90 37.87 3.36
N VAL A 10 12.63 38.00 3.78
CA VAL A 10 12.24 38.55 5.09
C VAL A 10 12.04 37.42 6.09
N GLY A 11 11.33 36.38 5.74
CA GLY A 11 11.08 35.20 6.57
C GLY A 11 10.16 35.46 7.77
N ASP A 12 9.24 36.42 7.67
CA ASP A 12 8.28 36.80 8.73
C ASP A 12 6.91 36.07 8.61
N GLY A 13 6.69 35.31 7.55
CA GLY A 13 5.44 34.60 7.25
C GLY A 13 4.37 35.49 6.59
N VAL A 14 4.62 36.75 6.35
CA VAL A 14 3.68 37.74 5.78
C VAL A 14 4.14 38.21 4.41
N ALA A 15 5.39 38.67 4.31
CA ALA A 15 5.99 39.13 3.07
C ALA A 15 6.09 37.97 2.05
N ASP A 16 5.91 38.28 0.77
CA ASP A 16 6.15 37.32 -0.30
C ASP A 16 7.64 37.20 -0.60
N ASP A 17 8.24 36.13 -0.12
CA ASP A 17 9.66 35.83 -0.29
C ASP A 17 9.98 35.11 -1.61
N THR A 18 8.99 34.86 -2.49
CA THR A 18 9.15 34.04 -3.70
C THR A 18 10.34 34.48 -4.55
N GLU A 19 10.41 35.78 -4.91
CA GLU A 19 11.49 36.29 -5.78
C GLU A 19 12.86 36.21 -5.13
N ALA A 20 12.94 36.54 -3.82
CA ALA A 20 14.21 36.51 -3.09
C ALA A 20 14.76 35.08 -2.99
N LEU A 21 13.91 34.10 -2.70
CA LEU A 21 14.29 32.68 -2.63
C LEU A 21 14.66 32.13 -4.00
N GLN A 22 13.89 32.46 -5.06
CA GLN A 22 14.19 32.03 -6.42
C GLN A 22 15.53 32.65 -6.89
N HIS A 23 15.74 33.92 -6.64
CA HIS A 23 17.01 34.60 -6.98
C HIS A 23 18.19 33.95 -6.23
N THR A 24 18.00 33.50 -4.98
CA THR A 24 19.03 32.76 -4.23
C THR A 24 19.38 31.42 -4.94
N LEU A 25 18.40 30.72 -5.50
CA LEU A 25 18.62 29.52 -6.29
C LEU A 25 19.37 29.81 -7.60
N ASP A 26 18.97 30.86 -8.30
CA ASP A 26 19.45 31.18 -9.65
C ASP A 26 20.87 31.79 -9.65
N ALA A 27 21.14 32.69 -8.74
CA ALA A 27 22.40 33.44 -8.66
C ALA A 27 23.34 32.99 -7.55
N GLY A 28 22.93 32.02 -6.74
CA GLY A 28 23.70 31.54 -5.60
C GLY A 28 24.73 30.46 -5.95
N ASP A 29 25.11 29.70 -4.93
CA ASP A 29 26.09 28.59 -5.04
C ASP A 29 25.42 27.21 -5.26
N GLY A 30 24.18 27.17 -5.77
CA GLY A 30 23.42 25.94 -6.01
C GLY A 30 22.69 25.39 -4.77
N VAL A 31 22.78 26.08 -3.64
CA VAL A 31 22.12 25.63 -2.41
C VAL A 31 21.23 26.72 -1.84
N LEU A 32 19.93 26.46 -1.78
CA LEU A 32 18.99 27.28 -1.01
C LEU A 32 19.09 26.94 0.47
N ARG A 33 19.66 27.83 1.27
CA ARG A 33 19.79 27.66 2.71
C ARG A 33 18.79 28.55 3.43
N LEU A 34 17.79 27.93 4.03
CA LEU A 34 16.77 28.60 4.82
C LEU A 34 17.23 28.71 6.28
N ASN A 35 17.40 29.93 6.75
CA ASN A 35 17.64 30.22 8.16
C ASN A 35 16.35 30.02 8.97
N LYS A 36 16.41 30.20 10.29
CA LYS A 36 15.21 30.32 11.12
C LYS A 36 14.31 31.43 10.58
N GLY A 37 13.07 31.06 10.24
CA GLY A 37 12.07 31.97 9.68
C GLY A 37 10.90 31.21 9.05
N THR A 38 9.88 31.98 8.71
CA THR A 38 8.70 31.49 7.97
C THR A 38 8.62 32.22 6.64
N TYR A 39 8.95 31.55 5.57
CA TYR A 39 9.05 32.11 4.23
C TYR A 39 7.76 31.86 3.47
N ARG A 40 6.97 32.92 3.23
CA ARG A 40 5.75 32.84 2.44
C ARG A 40 6.07 32.94 0.96
N ILE A 41 5.55 32.01 0.16
CA ILE A 41 5.72 32.02 -1.29
C ILE A 41 4.38 31.85 -1.98
N THR A 42 4.21 32.48 -3.15
CA THR A 42 2.98 32.46 -3.93
C THR A 42 3.13 31.70 -5.26
N ARG A 43 4.34 31.31 -5.63
CA ARG A 43 4.70 30.54 -6.83
C ARG A 43 5.78 29.51 -6.49
N PRO A 44 5.88 28.42 -7.30
CA PRO A 44 6.90 27.41 -7.11
C PRO A 44 8.33 27.95 -7.12
N LEU A 45 9.13 27.50 -6.17
CA LEU A 45 10.60 27.61 -6.23
C LEU A 45 11.12 26.51 -7.14
N VAL A 46 11.75 26.85 -8.24
CA VAL A 46 12.21 25.91 -9.25
C VAL A 46 13.72 25.68 -9.14
N LEU A 47 14.11 24.47 -8.78
CA LEU A 47 15.47 23.98 -8.85
C LEU A 47 15.64 23.23 -10.19
N ASP A 48 16.10 23.95 -11.22
CA ASP A 48 16.30 23.41 -12.56
C ASP A 48 17.73 22.89 -12.72
N LEU A 49 17.92 21.60 -12.51
CA LEU A 49 19.22 20.94 -12.60
C LEU A 49 19.82 20.98 -14.01
N THR A 50 19.00 21.18 -15.04
CA THR A 50 19.46 21.30 -16.43
C THR A 50 20.21 22.61 -16.67
N LYS A 51 19.92 23.64 -15.88
CA LYS A 51 20.56 24.96 -15.93
C LYS A 51 21.59 25.16 -14.85
N GLN A 52 21.23 24.81 -13.63
CA GLN A 52 22.04 25.08 -12.42
C GLN A 52 23.04 23.94 -12.12
N GLY A 53 22.80 22.74 -12.68
CA GLY A 53 23.55 21.55 -12.33
C GLY A 53 23.21 21.03 -10.94
N ILE A 54 24.20 20.63 -10.17
CA ILE A 54 24.03 20.06 -8.83
C ILE A 54 23.44 21.11 -7.87
N GLY A 55 22.31 20.78 -7.23
CA GLY A 55 21.63 21.71 -6.34
C GLY A 55 21.04 21.03 -5.10
N ALA A 56 20.73 21.85 -4.11
CA ALA A 56 20.12 21.40 -2.87
C ALA A 56 19.21 22.46 -2.22
N VAL A 57 18.24 22.02 -1.44
CA VAL A 57 17.45 22.85 -0.53
C VAL A 57 17.63 22.31 0.88
N ARG A 58 17.97 23.17 1.84
CA ARG A 58 18.14 22.77 3.22
C ARG A 58 17.73 23.84 4.20
N GLY A 59 17.21 23.40 5.34
CA GLY A 59 16.91 24.22 6.49
C GLY A 59 17.47 23.62 7.78
N GLU A 60 17.02 24.16 8.89
CA GLU A 60 17.41 23.77 10.25
C GLU A 60 16.22 23.12 10.99
N GLY A 61 15.61 22.12 10.37
CA GLY A 61 14.41 21.44 10.89
C GLY A 61 13.19 22.34 10.95
N GLY A 62 12.35 22.18 11.95
CA GLY A 62 11.11 22.95 12.12
C GLY A 62 11.27 24.45 12.33
N THR A 63 12.51 24.96 12.44
CA THR A 63 12.78 26.40 12.50
C THR A 63 12.78 27.07 11.14
N SER A 64 12.90 26.30 10.06
CA SER A 64 12.89 26.77 8.66
C SER A 64 11.59 26.30 8.00
N ARG A 65 10.63 27.21 7.82
CA ARG A 65 9.31 26.92 7.31
C ARG A 65 9.03 27.64 6.00
N ILE A 66 8.45 26.92 5.04
CA ILE A 66 7.89 27.50 3.81
C ILE A 66 6.36 27.41 3.89
N ILE A 67 5.67 28.53 3.62
CA ILE A 67 4.23 28.58 3.41
C ILE A 67 3.96 28.70 1.91
N MET A 68 3.31 27.67 1.32
CA MET A 68 2.86 27.72 -0.08
C MET A 68 1.45 28.29 -0.13
N ALA A 69 1.36 29.59 -0.42
CA ALA A 69 0.12 30.36 -0.47
C ALA A 69 -0.54 30.39 -1.87
N GLY A 70 0.15 29.89 -2.88
CA GLY A 70 -0.37 29.77 -4.24
C GLY A 70 -0.58 28.32 -4.68
N PRO A 71 -1.10 28.09 -5.90
CA PRO A 71 -1.27 26.76 -6.46
C PRO A 71 0.06 26.16 -6.93
N GLY A 72 0.13 24.82 -6.98
CA GLY A 72 1.30 24.05 -7.42
C GLY A 72 2.31 23.77 -6.32
N PRO A 73 3.51 23.25 -6.64
CA PRO A 73 4.48 22.82 -5.66
C PRO A 73 5.23 23.98 -5.01
N ALA A 74 5.48 23.87 -3.70
CA ALA A 74 6.37 24.83 -3.03
C ALA A 74 7.80 24.72 -3.58
N ILE A 75 8.27 23.46 -3.81
CA ILE A 75 9.56 23.21 -4.45
C ILE A 75 9.35 22.28 -5.64
N ARG A 76 9.85 22.69 -6.80
CA ARG A 76 9.89 21.85 -8.00
C ARG A 76 11.33 21.58 -8.39
N VAL A 77 11.71 20.30 -8.44
CA VAL A 77 13.01 19.88 -8.97
C VAL A 77 12.82 19.35 -10.37
N ILE A 78 13.54 19.92 -11.33
CA ILE A 78 13.49 19.53 -12.73
C ILE A 78 14.85 19.00 -13.15
N GLY A 79 14.86 17.73 -13.59
CA GLY A 79 16.02 17.10 -14.21
C GLY A 79 15.83 16.89 -15.71
N ASP A 80 16.76 16.16 -16.31
CA ASP A 80 16.75 15.81 -17.74
C ASP A 80 16.76 14.29 -17.98
N HIS A 81 16.54 13.50 -16.94
CA HIS A 81 16.56 12.04 -17.05
C HIS A 81 15.46 11.54 -17.99
N GLN A 82 15.88 10.99 -19.14
CA GLN A 82 14.99 10.43 -20.16
C GLN A 82 15.32 8.97 -20.52
N GLY A 83 16.28 8.37 -19.82
CA GLY A 83 16.67 6.97 -20.02
C GLY A 83 15.57 5.98 -19.61
N THR A 84 15.81 4.72 -19.86
CA THR A 84 14.98 3.60 -19.36
C THR A 84 15.48 3.14 -17.99
N ALA A 85 14.95 2.01 -17.49
CA ALA A 85 15.47 1.31 -16.32
C ALA A 85 16.96 0.91 -16.47
N SER A 86 17.41 0.63 -17.69
CA SER A 86 18.79 0.21 -17.94
C SER A 86 19.77 1.36 -17.69
N PRO A 87 20.81 1.16 -16.85
CA PRO A 87 21.80 2.19 -16.55
C PRO A 87 22.52 2.74 -17.79
N VAL A 88 22.69 1.91 -18.82
CA VAL A 88 23.39 2.31 -20.08
C VAL A 88 22.59 3.33 -20.90
N THR A 89 21.31 3.54 -20.60
CA THR A 89 20.47 4.53 -21.29
C THR A 89 20.51 5.90 -20.64
N VAL A 90 21.12 6.04 -19.45
CA VAL A 90 21.25 7.32 -18.75
C VAL A 90 22.36 8.14 -19.42
N GLN A 91 22.03 9.34 -19.84
CA GLN A 91 22.95 10.21 -20.56
C GLN A 91 24.10 10.70 -19.67
N ALA A 92 25.26 10.95 -20.27
CA ALA A 92 26.45 11.38 -19.54
C ALA A 92 26.24 12.72 -18.80
N HIS A 93 25.47 13.64 -19.36
CA HIS A 93 25.17 14.92 -18.72
C HIS A 93 24.26 14.75 -17.50
N THR A 94 23.29 13.82 -17.54
CA THR A 94 22.45 13.46 -16.39
C THR A 94 23.32 12.93 -15.24
N TRP A 95 24.25 12.01 -15.50
CA TRP A 95 25.21 11.55 -14.50
C TRP A 95 26.06 12.67 -13.91
N LYS A 96 26.43 13.65 -14.72
CA LYS A 96 27.26 14.77 -14.30
C LYS A 96 26.47 15.80 -13.48
N ASN A 97 25.28 16.18 -13.92
CA ASN A 97 24.56 17.34 -13.41
C ASN A 97 23.52 16.98 -12.34
N GLU A 98 22.93 15.78 -12.39
CA GLU A 98 21.79 15.40 -11.55
C GLU A 98 22.13 14.43 -10.42
N ARG A 99 23.40 14.20 -10.21
CA ARG A 99 23.79 13.30 -9.13
C ARG A 99 23.50 13.94 -7.78
N PHE A 100 22.58 13.32 -7.03
CA PHE A 100 22.36 13.58 -5.65
C PHE A 100 21.76 14.97 -5.31
N PRO A 101 20.68 15.44 -5.98
CA PRO A 101 19.95 16.59 -5.47
C PRO A 101 19.30 16.24 -4.13
N THR A 102 19.38 17.17 -3.14
CA THR A 102 18.87 16.91 -1.80
C THR A 102 17.90 17.99 -1.34
N ILE A 103 16.84 17.57 -0.64
CA ILE A 103 15.91 18.45 0.08
C ILE A 103 15.83 17.95 1.52
N ARG A 104 16.20 18.78 2.50
CA ARG A 104 16.23 18.33 3.89
C ARG A 104 16.01 19.42 4.92
N GLY A 105 15.51 19.01 6.10
CA GLY A 105 15.46 19.85 7.30
C GLY A 105 14.53 21.05 7.17
N ILE A 106 13.37 20.91 6.52
CA ILE A 106 12.39 21.98 6.32
C ILE A 106 10.97 21.54 6.65
N GLU A 107 10.16 22.50 7.10
CA GLU A 107 8.71 22.35 7.14
C GLU A 107 8.08 23.04 5.92
N ILE A 108 7.12 22.38 5.28
CA ILE A 108 6.28 22.96 4.22
C ILE A 108 4.82 22.90 4.65
N VAL A 109 4.14 24.04 4.59
CA VAL A 109 2.71 24.17 4.93
C VAL A 109 1.96 24.71 3.72
N GLY A 110 0.94 23.99 3.26
CA GLY A 110 0.02 24.48 2.22
C GLY A 110 -1.04 25.41 2.81
N GLU A 111 -1.28 26.53 2.18
CA GLU A 111 -2.43 27.41 2.43
C GLU A 111 -3.39 27.46 1.25
N HIS A 112 -2.94 27.12 0.05
CA HIS A 112 -3.79 27.02 -1.13
C HIS A 112 -4.33 25.60 -1.30
N PRO A 113 -5.60 25.39 -1.65
CA PRO A 113 -6.18 24.04 -1.81
C PRO A 113 -5.46 23.17 -2.86
N ASP A 114 -4.88 23.78 -3.90
CA ASP A 114 -4.11 23.09 -4.93
C ASP A 114 -2.59 23.09 -4.68
N SER A 115 -2.15 23.44 -3.46
CA SER A 115 -0.73 23.40 -3.14
C SER A 115 -0.19 21.97 -3.12
N VAL A 116 1.04 21.81 -3.58
CA VAL A 116 1.85 20.59 -3.46
C VAL A 116 3.12 20.94 -2.67
N GLY A 117 3.56 20.06 -1.79
CA GLY A 117 4.79 20.32 -1.05
C GLY A 117 6.01 20.29 -1.96
N ILE A 118 6.35 19.11 -2.48
CA ILE A 118 7.51 18.91 -3.36
C ILE A 118 7.10 18.14 -4.60
N GLU A 119 7.49 18.61 -5.77
CA GLU A 119 7.33 17.90 -7.05
C GLU A 119 8.71 17.55 -7.63
N LEU A 120 8.89 16.28 -8.01
CA LEU A 120 10.07 15.80 -8.72
C LEU A 120 9.72 15.43 -10.14
N ARG A 121 10.47 15.96 -11.11
CA ARG A 121 10.26 15.76 -12.53
C ARG A 121 11.56 15.43 -13.24
N LYS A 122 11.67 14.25 -13.85
CA LYS A 122 12.83 13.77 -14.59
C LYS A 122 14.14 13.76 -13.77
N THR A 123 14.04 13.49 -12.47
CA THR A 123 15.20 13.51 -11.57
C THR A 123 15.88 12.16 -11.46
N MET A 124 17.14 12.18 -11.04
CA MET A 124 17.91 11.00 -10.71
C MET A 124 18.61 11.16 -9.37
N LYS A 125 18.55 10.14 -8.51
CA LYS A 125 19.18 10.09 -7.18
C LYS A 125 18.76 11.19 -6.23
N CYS A 126 17.54 11.71 -6.37
CA CYS A 126 17.02 12.70 -5.44
C CYS A 126 16.78 12.10 -4.07
N VAL A 127 17.24 12.79 -3.04
CA VAL A 127 17.02 12.43 -1.64
C VAL A 127 16.20 13.51 -0.94
N ILE A 128 15.08 13.09 -0.36
CA ILE A 128 14.26 13.92 0.53
C ILE A 128 14.35 13.32 1.93
N SER A 129 14.76 14.12 2.92
CA SER A 129 14.88 13.63 4.29
C SER A 129 14.63 14.72 5.33
N GLN A 130 14.16 14.31 6.53
CA GLN A 130 13.95 15.23 7.66
C GLN A 130 13.03 16.40 7.29
N VAL A 131 11.97 16.13 6.52
CA VAL A 131 10.97 17.15 6.17
C VAL A 131 9.66 16.87 6.89
N LEU A 132 8.94 17.96 7.22
CA LEU A 132 7.54 17.90 7.64
C LEU A 132 6.70 18.61 6.58
N ILE A 133 5.79 17.90 5.92
CA ILE A 133 4.92 18.48 4.88
C ILE A 133 3.46 18.25 5.28
N ARG A 134 2.71 19.35 5.39
CA ARG A 134 1.32 19.29 5.83
C ARG A 134 0.42 20.32 5.16
N ARG A 135 -0.89 20.05 5.21
CA ARG A 135 -1.95 20.92 4.66
C ARG A 135 -1.81 21.23 3.17
N CYS A 136 -0.95 20.53 2.47
CA CYS A 136 -0.93 20.55 1.01
C CYS A 136 -2.03 19.64 0.46
N ARG A 137 -2.39 19.80 -0.81
CA ARG A 137 -3.21 18.80 -1.50
C ARG A 137 -2.45 17.47 -1.55
N ILE A 138 -1.19 17.53 -1.97
CA ILE A 138 -0.26 16.39 -2.01
C ILE A 138 1.04 16.82 -1.34
N ALA A 139 1.59 15.99 -0.45
CA ALA A 139 2.86 16.35 0.19
C ALA A 139 4.05 16.20 -0.77
N ILE A 140 4.21 15.03 -1.39
CA ILE A 140 5.29 14.79 -2.37
C ILE A 140 4.67 14.14 -3.61
N GLN A 141 5.00 14.67 -4.79
CA GLN A 141 4.54 14.16 -6.08
C GLN A 141 5.72 13.89 -7.00
N LEU A 142 5.80 12.68 -7.55
CA LEU A 142 6.74 12.31 -8.58
C LEU A 142 5.98 12.18 -9.90
N VAL A 143 6.45 12.87 -10.94
CA VAL A 143 5.81 12.89 -12.26
C VAL A 143 6.79 12.53 -13.37
N GLU A 144 6.27 12.09 -14.51
CA GLU A 144 7.00 11.73 -15.71
C GLU A 144 8.00 10.60 -15.48
N ARG A 145 9.26 10.89 -15.26
CA ARG A 145 10.32 9.90 -15.07
C ARG A 145 11.21 10.29 -13.89
N ASN A 146 11.46 9.35 -13.00
CA ASN A 146 12.42 9.54 -11.91
C ASN A 146 13.18 8.23 -11.67
N ARG A 147 14.35 8.30 -11.06
CA ARG A 147 15.20 7.14 -10.80
C ARG A 147 15.97 7.29 -9.50
N ASP A 148 16.20 6.17 -8.82
CA ASP A 148 17.00 6.11 -7.59
C ASP A 148 16.51 7.11 -6.52
N PHE A 149 15.20 7.22 -6.32
CA PHE A 149 14.61 8.15 -5.36
C PHE A 149 14.62 7.58 -3.94
N LEU A 150 15.00 8.42 -2.98
CA LEU A 150 14.97 8.09 -1.56
C LEU A 150 14.15 9.13 -0.77
N LEU A 151 13.17 8.64 -0.01
CA LEU A 151 12.47 9.39 1.03
C LEU A 151 12.78 8.76 2.38
N ALA A 152 13.27 9.56 3.32
CA ALA A 152 13.70 9.06 4.63
C ALA A 152 13.37 10.02 5.79
N ASP A 153 13.16 9.45 7.00
CA ASP A 153 13.11 10.19 8.28
C ASP A 153 12.19 11.42 8.24
N SER A 154 11.02 11.29 7.61
CA SER A 154 10.16 12.43 7.28
C SER A 154 8.72 12.24 7.77
N HIS A 155 7.99 13.35 7.90
CA HIS A 155 6.58 13.38 8.26
C HIS A 155 5.75 13.95 7.10
N LEU A 156 4.85 13.14 6.53
CA LEU A 156 3.85 13.55 5.53
C LEU A 156 2.48 13.50 6.21
N TYR A 157 2.04 14.64 6.71
CA TYR A 157 1.02 14.69 7.74
C TYR A 157 -0.10 15.67 7.40
N ASP A 158 -1.38 15.28 7.63
CA ASP A 158 -2.56 16.14 7.48
C ASP A 158 -2.64 16.86 6.12
N ASN A 159 -2.42 16.11 5.02
CA ASN A 159 -2.60 16.63 3.68
C ASN A 159 -4.01 16.33 3.14
N HIS A 160 -4.50 17.18 2.25
CA HIS A 160 -5.90 17.12 1.80
C HIS A 160 -6.21 15.91 0.92
N GLU A 161 -5.20 15.29 0.29
CA GLU A 161 -5.36 14.08 -0.50
C GLU A 161 -4.30 13.02 -0.15
N ILE A 162 -3.06 13.18 -0.58
CA ILE A 162 -2.07 12.11 -0.60
C ILE A 162 -0.75 12.56 0.05
N GLY A 163 -0.15 11.65 0.83
CA GLY A 163 1.19 11.85 1.37
C GLY A 163 2.27 11.75 0.27
N LEU A 164 2.43 10.59 -0.34
CA LEU A 164 3.36 10.38 -1.46
C LEU A 164 2.60 9.87 -2.69
N LEU A 165 2.63 10.63 -3.78
CA LEU A 165 2.01 10.26 -5.07
C LEU A 165 3.06 9.98 -6.13
N LEU A 166 2.99 8.78 -6.72
CA LEU A 166 3.70 8.39 -7.94
C LEU A 166 2.69 8.53 -9.09
N ASP A 167 2.66 9.72 -9.75
CA ASP A 167 1.61 10.11 -10.69
C ASP A 167 2.02 9.81 -12.12
N ARG A 168 1.52 8.72 -12.68
CA ARG A 168 1.80 8.24 -14.04
C ARG A 168 3.28 8.30 -14.39
N CYS A 169 4.09 7.94 -13.41
CA CYS A 169 5.53 8.12 -13.44
C CYS A 169 6.20 6.83 -13.92
N ASN A 170 7.17 6.94 -14.83
CA ASN A 170 8.10 5.85 -15.06
C ASN A 170 9.19 5.94 -14.00
N LEU A 171 9.21 5.01 -13.07
CA LEU A 171 9.96 5.13 -11.83
C LEU A 171 10.68 3.82 -11.49
N HIS A 172 11.98 3.90 -11.32
CA HIS A 172 12.80 2.76 -10.94
C HIS A 172 13.64 3.05 -9.72
N GLN A 173 13.73 2.05 -8.82
CA GLN A 173 14.57 2.09 -7.63
C GLN A 173 14.13 3.20 -6.66
N ILE A 174 13.09 2.89 -5.91
CA ILE A 174 12.52 3.81 -4.92
C ILE A 174 12.63 3.18 -3.54
N ILE A 175 13.05 3.96 -2.56
CA ILE A 175 13.05 3.55 -1.16
C ILE A 175 12.32 4.61 -0.33
N VAL A 176 11.35 4.15 0.46
CA VAL A 176 10.64 4.94 1.47
C VAL A 176 10.86 4.28 2.81
N HIS A 177 11.56 4.96 3.73
CA HIS A 177 11.85 4.36 5.04
C HIS A 177 11.89 5.36 6.19
N GLY A 178 11.60 4.87 7.41
CA GLY A 178 11.69 5.67 8.63
C GLY A 178 10.74 6.87 8.66
N CYS A 179 9.62 6.81 7.91
CA CYS A 179 8.69 7.91 7.79
C CYS A 179 7.43 7.69 8.62
N HIS A 180 6.85 8.79 9.13
CA HIS A 180 5.47 8.87 9.56
C HIS A 180 4.62 9.46 8.44
N ILE A 181 3.64 8.69 7.94
CA ILE A 181 2.76 9.11 6.86
C ILE A 181 1.32 8.95 7.34
N SER A 182 0.72 10.05 7.81
CA SER A 182 -0.55 9.96 8.53
C SER A 182 -1.51 11.11 8.25
N TRP A 183 -2.81 10.81 8.43
CA TRP A 183 -3.89 11.80 8.38
C TRP A 183 -4.10 12.42 6.98
N ASN A 184 -3.57 11.82 5.93
CA ASN A 184 -3.85 12.23 4.56
C ASN A 184 -5.24 11.68 4.14
N LYS A 185 -6.05 12.44 3.39
CA LYS A 185 -7.49 12.13 3.29
C LYS A 185 -7.85 11.05 2.26
N VAL A 186 -6.91 10.67 1.39
CA VAL A 186 -7.14 9.66 0.34
C VAL A 186 -6.19 8.48 0.48
N ALA A 187 -4.90 8.74 0.61
CA ALA A 187 -3.90 7.69 0.77
C ALA A 187 -2.61 8.22 1.44
N GLY A 188 -1.93 7.34 2.17
CA GLY A 188 -0.57 7.62 2.64
C GLY A 188 0.42 7.59 1.48
N ILE A 189 0.49 6.47 0.78
CA ILE A 189 1.32 6.28 -0.42
C ILE A 189 0.42 5.78 -1.56
N LYS A 190 0.43 6.46 -2.71
CA LYS A 190 -0.32 6.04 -3.90
C LYS A 190 0.55 6.01 -5.14
N SER A 191 0.49 4.88 -5.87
CA SER A 191 0.89 4.81 -7.28
C SER A 191 -0.37 4.89 -8.14
N LEU A 192 -0.36 5.77 -9.14
CA LEU A 192 -1.47 5.96 -10.07
C LEU A 192 -0.97 5.77 -11.50
N GLY A 193 -1.21 4.62 -12.08
CA GLY A 193 -0.73 4.28 -13.43
C GLY A 193 0.78 4.34 -13.55
N GLY A 194 1.27 4.56 -14.77
CA GLY A 194 2.70 4.66 -15.07
C GLY A 194 3.39 3.30 -15.14
N ASP A 195 4.69 3.29 -14.86
CA ASP A 195 5.53 2.10 -14.91
C ASP A 195 6.51 2.11 -13.72
N VAL A 196 6.13 1.44 -12.63
CA VAL A 196 6.85 1.49 -11.35
C VAL A 196 7.52 0.16 -11.06
N HIS A 197 8.83 0.20 -10.84
CA HIS A 197 9.63 -0.98 -10.56
C HIS A 197 10.60 -0.76 -9.39
N ASN A 198 10.95 -1.84 -8.68
CA ASN A 198 11.89 -1.85 -7.57
C ASN A 198 11.52 -0.85 -6.46
N LEU A 199 10.29 -0.92 -5.97
CA LEU A 199 9.79 -0.08 -4.87
C LEU A 199 9.96 -0.80 -3.54
N GLN A 200 10.58 -0.14 -2.57
CA GLN A 200 10.69 -0.61 -1.19
C GLN A 200 10.02 0.37 -0.23
N ILE A 201 9.10 -0.12 0.58
CA ILE A 201 8.42 0.61 1.67
C ILE A 201 8.75 -0.13 2.96
N VAL A 202 9.68 0.41 3.76
CA VAL A 202 10.31 -0.35 4.83
C VAL A 202 10.42 0.46 6.13
N GLY A 203 9.93 -0.11 7.24
CA GLY A 203 10.12 0.48 8.57
C GLY A 203 9.43 1.82 8.76
N ASN A 204 8.23 2.00 8.19
CA ASN A 204 7.43 3.22 8.34
C ASN A 204 6.25 3.00 9.28
N ASP A 205 5.72 4.10 9.81
CA ASP A 205 4.44 4.19 10.47
C ASP A 205 3.46 4.89 9.53
N ILE A 206 2.43 4.17 9.05
CA ILE A 206 1.48 4.65 8.03
C ILE A 206 0.08 4.43 8.57
N GLU A 207 -0.61 5.54 8.95
CA GLU A 207 -1.87 5.39 9.65
C GLU A 207 -2.87 6.53 9.42
N TYR A 208 -4.15 6.25 9.60
CA TYR A 208 -5.23 7.22 9.48
C TYR A 208 -5.32 7.94 8.12
N ASN A 209 -4.83 7.33 7.04
CA ASN A 209 -4.87 7.92 5.70
C ASN A 209 -6.21 7.65 5.00
N ASN A 210 -7.26 8.29 5.49
CA ASN A 210 -8.63 8.16 4.98
C ASN A 210 -9.44 9.44 5.24
N ALA A 211 -10.55 9.60 4.54
CA ALA A 211 -11.37 10.82 4.58
C ALA A 211 -12.00 11.11 5.96
N THR A 212 -12.12 10.09 6.83
CA THR A 212 -12.73 10.25 8.16
C THR A 212 -11.71 10.62 9.24
N SER A 213 -10.42 10.57 8.94
CA SER A 213 -9.38 10.88 9.91
C SER A 213 -9.27 12.39 10.20
N GLY A 214 -8.77 12.72 11.38
CA GLY A 214 -8.52 14.11 11.78
C GLY A 214 -9.68 14.80 12.50
N GLY A 215 -10.69 14.07 12.95
CA GLY A 215 -11.80 14.65 13.74
C GLY A 215 -12.67 15.67 12.99
N ALA A 216 -12.40 15.94 11.72
CA ALA A 216 -13.29 16.69 10.87
C ALA A 216 -14.52 15.82 10.56
N ILE A 217 -15.71 16.36 10.75
CA ILE A 217 -16.94 15.74 10.27
C ILE A 217 -16.88 15.81 8.75
N VAL A 218 -16.53 14.67 8.14
CA VAL A 218 -16.51 14.54 6.69
C VAL A 218 -17.94 14.51 6.20
N SER A 219 -18.29 15.40 5.28
CA SER A 219 -19.63 15.42 4.71
C SER A 219 -19.90 14.15 3.90
N PRO A 220 -21.17 13.68 3.79
CA PRO A 220 -21.51 12.58 2.88
C PRO A 220 -21.03 12.80 1.44
N ALA A 221 -20.94 14.06 0.99
CA ALA A 221 -20.44 14.42 -0.32
C ALA A 221 -18.92 14.21 -0.46
N ASP A 222 -18.16 14.43 0.62
CA ASP A 222 -16.71 14.16 0.61
C ASP A 222 -16.44 12.67 0.68
N LEU A 223 -17.22 11.90 1.47
CA LEU A 223 -17.17 10.44 1.47
C LEU A 223 -17.49 9.85 0.10
N ALA A 224 -18.44 10.43 -0.63
CA ALA A 224 -18.80 9.99 -1.97
C ALA A 224 -17.68 10.27 -3.01
N LYS A 225 -16.90 11.34 -2.83
CA LYS A 225 -15.75 11.65 -3.69
C LYS A 225 -14.55 10.73 -3.43
N HIS A 226 -14.42 10.25 -2.21
CA HIS A 226 -13.27 9.44 -1.78
C HIS A 226 -13.76 8.19 -1.01
N PRO A 227 -14.46 7.27 -1.69
CA PRO A 227 -14.98 6.06 -1.04
C PRO A 227 -13.82 5.15 -0.64
N GLY A 228 -13.50 5.13 0.63
CA GLY A 228 -12.50 4.25 1.20
C GLY A 228 -11.07 4.62 0.85
N GLY A 229 -10.34 5.24 1.75
CA GLY A 229 -8.91 5.49 1.61
C GLY A 229 -8.09 4.20 1.67
N ALA A 230 -6.77 4.32 1.48
CA ALA A 230 -5.84 3.24 1.78
C ALA A 230 -4.53 3.82 2.34
N GLU A 231 -3.91 3.07 3.25
CA GLU A 231 -2.60 3.48 3.74
C GLU A 231 -1.56 3.37 2.62
N ILE A 232 -1.59 2.26 1.87
CA ILE A 232 -0.81 2.06 0.64
C ILE A 232 -1.78 1.64 -0.47
N TRP A 233 -1.79 2.39 -1.58
CA TRP A 233 -2.66 2.13 -2.73
C TRP A 233 -1.87 2.08 -4.03
N PHE A 234 -1.79 0.91 -4.63
CA PHE A 234 -1.23 0.74 -5.96
C PHE A 234 -2.34 0.54 -6.98
N ASP A 235 -2.58 1.56 -7.79
CA ASP A 235 -3.51 1.54 -8.92
C ASP A 235 -2.71 1.37 -10.22
N ALA A 236 -2.61 0.13 -10.67
CA ALA A 236 -1.94 -0.26 -11.90
C ALA A 236 -2.95 -0.57 -13.02
N THR A 237 -4.17 -0.02 -12.94
CA THR A 237 -5.20 -0.21 -13.98
C THR A 237 -4.86 0.51 -15.29
N ASP A 238 -4.02 1.55 -15.22
CA ASP A 238 -3.47 2.30 -16.37
C ASP A 238 -1.93 2.35 -16.26
N GLY A 239 -1.29 1.17 -16.27
CA GLY A 239 0.16 1.09 -16.12
C GLY A 239 0.63 -0.24 -15.55
N THR A 240 1.81 -0.25 -14.96
CA THR A 240 2.40 -1.44 -14.32
C THR A 240 3.01 -1.11 -12.97
N ILE A 241 2.95 -2.07 -12.05
CA ILE A 241 3.73 -2.05 -10.82
C ILE A 241 4.31 -3.42 -10.54
N SER A 242 5.61 -3.50 -10.30
CA SER A 242 6.28 -4.76 -10.02
C SER A 242 7.54 -4.62 -9.18
N GLU A 243 8.04 -5.75 -8.71
CA GLU A 243 9.27 -5.81 -7.91
C GLU A 243 9.15 -4.96 -6.63
N VAL A 244 8.04 -5.12 -5.92
CA VAL A 244 7.69 -4.33 -4.74
C VAL A 244 7.97 -5.11 -3.46
N THR A 245 8.55 -4.45 -2.47
CA THR A 245 8.67 -4.97 -1.11
C THR A 245 8.03 -4.00 -0.12
N ILE A 246 7.07 -4.50 0.68
CA ILE A 246 6.45 -3.79 1.81
C ILE A 246 6.82 -4.57 3.07
N SER A 247 7.70 -4.02 3.92
CA SER A 247 8.30 -4.80 5.00
C SER A 247 8.52 -4.02 6.30
N GLY A 248 8.19 -4.64 7.43
CA GLY A 248 8.48 -4.08 8.74
C GLY A 248 7.76 -2.78 9.06
N ASN A 249 6.60 -2.52 8.44
CA ASN A 249 5.82 -1.32 8.70
C ASN A 249 4.71 -1.59 9.73
N THR A 250 4.32 -0.56 10.46
CA THR A 250 3.03 -0.49 11.15
C THR A 250 2.05 0.23 10.25
N ILE A 251 0.94 -0.42 9.88
CA ILE A 251 -0.04 0.10 8.91
C ILE A 251 -1.43 -0.09 9.52
N GLN A 252 -2.12 1.00 9.86
CA GLN A 252 -3.36 0.86 10.62
C GLN A 252 -4.36 2.00 10.46
N ALA A 253 -5.53 1.78 11.04
CA ALA A 253 -6.59 2.76 11.24
C ALA A 253 -7.30 3.26 9.97
N THR A 254 -7.55 2.36 9.01
CA THR A 254 -8.33 2.64 7.80
C THR A 254 -9.73 2.01 7.90
N VAL A 255 -10.46 2.34 8.94
CA VAL A 255 -11.79 1.75 9.26
C VAL A 255 -12.94 2.24 8.38
N GLN A 256 -12.70 3.20 7.51
CA GLN A 256 -13.72 3.70 6.60
C GLN A 256 -14.21 2.58 5.66
N THR A 257 -15.52 2.47 5.50
CA THR A 257 -16.15 1.52 4.55
C THR A 257 -15.53 1.62 3.15
N GLY A 258 -15.10 0.49 2.62
CA GLY A 258 -14.36 0.43 1.36
C GLY A 258 -12.87 0.75 1.48
N GLY A 259 -12.35 1.03 2.68
CA GLY A 259 -10.92 1.30 2.90
C GLY A 259 -10.07 0.03 3.00
N ALA A 260 -8.73 0.20 2.95
CA ALA A 260 -7.79 -0.89 3.13
C ALA A 260 -6.48 -0.41 3.76
N ASN A 261 -5.77 -1.30 4.48
CA ASN A 261 -4.37 -1.00 4.80
C ASN A 261 -3.52 -1.03 3.53
N ILE A 262 -3.62 -2.09 2.73
CA ILE A 262 -2.92 -2.20 1.45
C ILE A 262 -3.93 -2.57 0.37
N ARG A 263 -4.07 -1.71 -0.63
CA ARG A 263 -4.88 -1.97 -1.83
C ARG A 263 -3.99 -2.05 -3.04
N ILE A 264 -4.18 -3.10 -3.85
CA ILE A 264 -3.45 -3.30 -5.10
C ILE A 264 -4.47 -3.67 -6.18
N GLU A 265 -4.54 -2.87 -7.22
CA GLU A 265 -5.47 -3.03 -8.33
C GLU A 265 -4.70 -3.09 -9.64
N GLY A 266 -4.78 -4.22 -10.32
CA GLY A 266 -4.24 -4.43 -11.65
C GLY A 266 -5.34 -4.73 -12.66
N VAL A 267 -4.93 -5.04 -13.88
CA VAL A 267 -5.76 -5.58 -14.95
C VAL A 267 -5.01 -6.69 -15.69
N PRO A 268 -5.70 -7.66 -16.27
CA PRO A 268 -5.06 -8.66 -17.11
C PRO A 268 -4.63 -8.05 -18.44
N VAL A 269 -3.39 -8.30 -18.84
CA VAL A 269 -2.88 -7.89 -20.16
C VAL A 269 -2.39 -9.07 -20.94
N VAL A 270 -2.64 -9.07 -22.25
CA VAL A 270 -2.10 -10.07 -23.17
C VAL A 270 -0.72 -9.59 -23.61
N ARG A 271 0.31 -10.38 -23.33
CA ARG A 271 1.65 -10.06 -23.84
C ARG A 271 1.69 -10.12 -25.37
N PRO A 272 2.31 -9.12 -26.02
CA PRO A 272 2.68 -9.25 -27.41
C PRO A 272 3.64 -10.45 -27.58
N GLU A 273 3.48 -11.21 -28.67
CA GLU A 273 4.29 -12.37 -28.97
C GLU A 273 5.79 -12.04 -28.92
N ARG A 274 6.50 -12.77 -28.06
CA ARG A 274 7.95 -12.96 -28.24
C ARG A 274 8.17 -14.35 -28.81
N ALA A 275 9.19 -14.51 -29.63
CA ALA A 275 9.48 -15.77 -30.33
C ALA A 275 9.65 -16.99 -29.40
N ASP A 276 9.87 -16.77 -28.11
CA ASP A 276 10.18 -17.76 -27.09
C ASP A 276 9.11 -17.92 -25.99
N THR A 277 7.97 -17.24 -26.08
CA THR A 277 6.89 -17.35 -25.09
C THR A 277 5.60 -17.92 -25.70
N PRO A 278 4.86 -18.76 -24.95
CA PRO A 278 3.55 -19.25 -25.40
C PRO A 278 2.58 -18.09 -25.70
N LYS A 279 1.87 -18.21 -26.82
CA LYS A 279 0.96 -17.18 -27.38
C LYS A 279 -0.21 -16.72 -26.50
N THR A 280 -0.40 -17.34 -25.33
CA THR A 280 -1.61 -17.17 -24.50
C THR A 280 -1.33 -16.76 -23.06
N GLN A 281 -0.13 -16.31 -22.71
CA GLN A 281 0.16 -15.94 -21.34
C GLN A 281 -0.37 -14.52 -21.06
N THR A 282 -1.48 -14.47 -20.33
CA THR A 282 -1.96 -13.23 -19.69
C THR A 282 -1.09 -12.90 -18.48
N TRP A 283 -0.83 -11.64 -18.28
CA TRP A 283 -0.14 -11.11 -17.11
C TRP A 283 -1.03 -10.08 -16.43
N ASP A 284 -0.93 -10.01 -15.12
CA ASP A 284 -1.51 -8.89 -14.40
C ASP A 284 -0.52 -7.72 -14.37
N THR A 285 -1.03 -6.51 -14.52
CA THR A 285 -0.21 -5.29 -14.46
C THR A 285 0.41 -5.04 -13.10
N ALA A 286 -0.17 -5.62 -12.04
CA ALA A 286 0.41 -5.63 -10.70
C ALA A 286 0.95 -7.04 -10.38
N HIS A 287 2.27 -7.18 -10.19
CA HIS A 287 2.89 -8.49 -9.95
C HIS A 287 4.26 -8.42 -9.28
N LEU A 288 4.79 -9.57 -8.84
CA LEU A 288 6.09 -9.70 -8.14
C LEU A 288 6.16 -8.84 -6.88
N ILE A 289 5.21 -9.04 -5.97
CA ILE A 289 5.05 -8.22 -4.76
C ILE A 289 5.30 -9.07 -3.52
N ASN A 290 6.10 -8.54 -2.60
CA ASN A 290 6.39 -9.15 -1.31
C ASN A 290 5.86 -8.25 -0.17
N ILE A 291 5.00 -8.80 0.69
CA ILE A 291 4.41 -8.15 1.87
C ILE A 291 4.82 -8.97 3.09
N THR A 292 5.80 -8.49 3.87
CA THR A 292 6.42 -9.33 4.90
C THR A 292 6.69 -8.59 6.21
N GLY A 293 6.40 -9.26 7.34
CA GLY A 293 6.75 -8.75 8.66
C GLY A 293 6.07 -7.43 9.06
N ASN A 294 4.91 -7.10 8.49
CA ASN A 294 4.17 -5.90 8.84
C ASN A 294 3.14 -6.18 9.95
N VAL A 295 2.76 -5.14 10.65
CA VAL A 295 1.60 -5.12 11.55
C VAL A 295 0.50 -4.33 10.87
N LEU A 296 -0.61 -5.01 10.50
CA LEU A 296 -1.75 -4.45 9.77
C LEU A 296 -2.98 -4.49 10.69
N GLY A 297 -3.60 -3.34 10.95
CA GLY A 297 -4.69 -3.36 11.90
C GLY A 297 -5.74 -2.26 11.81
N SER A 298 -6.87 -2.49 12.47
CA SER A 298 -7.96 -1.52 12.62
C SER A 298 -8.42 -0.91 11.29
N GLN A 299 -8.88 -1.75 10.37
CA GLN A 299 -9.21 -1.36 8.99
C GLN A 299 -10.57 -1.91 8.54
N TRP A 300 -11.04 -1.44 7.37
CA TRP A 300 -12.13 -2.13 6.67
C TRP A 300 -11.63 -3.45 6.08
N ARG A 301 -10.56 -3.39 5.24
CA ARG A 301 -9.83 -4.57 4.76
C ARG A 301 -8.35 -4.45 5.09
N GLY A 302 -7.73 -5.54 5.49
CA GLY A 302 -6.28 -5.59 5.66
C GLY A 302 -5.58 -5.50 4.30
N LEU A 303 -5.78 -6.51 3.46
CA LEU A 303 -5.32 -6.55 2.08
C LEU A 303 -6.51 -6.62 1.12
N ASP A 304 -6.58 -5.73 0.13
CA ASP A 304 -7.56 -5.72 -0.97
C ASP A 304 -6.80 -5.87 -2.29
N LEU A 305 -6.82 -7.09 -2.86
CA LEU A 305 -6.03 -7.47 -4.04
C LEU A 305 -6.95 -7.80 -5.21
N ARG A 306 -6.75 -7.15 -6.35
CA ARG A 306 -7.57 -7.34 -7.55
C ARG A 306 -6.71 -7.43 -8.80
N HIS A 307 -6.82 -8.52 -9.57
CA HIS A 307 -5.97 -8.78 -10.72
C HIS A 307 -4.49 -8.60 -10.38
N VAL A 308 -4.04 -9.35 -9.37
CA VAL A 308 -2.65 -9.31 -8.89
C VAL A 308 -2.06 -10.71 -8.98
N SER A 309 -0.83 -10.82 -9.42
CA SER A 309 -0.18 -12.12 -9.53
C SER A 309 1.22 -12.16 -8.92
N ARG A 310 1.66 -13.38 -8.54
CA ARG A 310 2.99 -13.62 -7.96
C ARG A 310 3.25 -12.78 -6.72
N VAL A 311 2.42 -12.97 -5.70
CA VAL A 311 2.51 -12.24 -4.43
C VAL A 311 2.89 -13.19 -3.30
N THR A 312 3.81 -12.75 -2.46
CA THR A 312 4.15 -13.43 -1.20
C THR A 312 3.72 -12.56 -0.03
N ILE A 313 2.90 -13.13 0.87
CA ILE A 313 2.39 -12.47 2.09
C ILE A 313 2.85 -13.33 3.27
N THR A 314 3.91 -12.89 3.98
CA THR A 314 4.58 -13.77 4.94
C THR A 314 4.89 -13.08 6.27
N GLY A 315 4.61 -13.76 7.38
CA GLY A 315 5.02 -13.29 8.71
C GLY A 315 4.39 -11.98 9.16
N ASN A 316 3.22 -11.62 8.63
CA ASN A 316 2.50 -10.43 9.07
C ASN A 316 1.56 -10.75 10.24
N THR A 317 1.31 -9.76 11.09
CA THR A 317 0.23 -9.78 12.08
C THR A 317 -0.91 -8.91 11.55
N ILE A 318 -2.10 -9.48 11.35
CA ILE A 318 -3.28 -8.80 10.80
C ILE A 318 -4.42 -8.92 11.83
N TYR A 319 -5.02 -7.79 12.21
CA TYR A 319 -6.03 -7.79 13.27
C TYR A 319 -7.13 -6.74 13.07
N ASP A 320 -8.30 -7.00 13.66
CA ASP A 320 -9.46 -6.10 13.74
C ASP A 320 -9.92 -5.54 12.38
N SER A 321 -10.20 -6.43 11.42
CA SER A 321 -10.80 -6.04 10.14
C SER A 321 -12.32 -5.97 10.25
N SER A 322 -12.94 -4.88 9.79
CA SER A 322 -14.39 -4.72 9.81
C SER A 322 -15.12 -5.48 8.70
N ASP A 323 -14.43 -5.82 7.62
CA ASP A 323 -14.93 -6.66 6.52
C ASP A 323 -14.09 -7.94 6.41
N LEU A 324 -12.86 -7.86 5.93
CA LEU A 324 -11.98 -9.01 5.70
C LEU A 324 -10.52 -8.66 6.01
N SER A 325 -9.78 -9.59 6.57
CA SER A 325 -8.32 -9.46 6.74
C SER A 325 -7.59 -9.56 5.40
N ILE A 326 -8.05 -10.47 4.52
CA ILE A 326 -7.57 -10.56 3.13
C ILE A 326 -8.79 -10.75 2.21
N PHE A 327 -8.92 -9.90 1.22
CA PHE A 327 -9.79 -10.09 0.07
C PHE A 327 -8.96 -10.11 -1.21
N ALA A 328 -9.10 -11.17 -1.99
CA ALA A 328 -8.44 -11.29 -3.28
C ALA A 328 -9.43 -11.75 -4.34
N THR A 329 -9.42 -11.09 -5.50
CA THR A 329 -10.27 -11.47 -6.63
C THR A 329 -9.52 -11.40 -7.95
N HIS A 330 -9.72 -12.41 -8.81
CA HIS A 330 -9.04 -12.54 -10.09
C HIS A 330 -7.51 -12.54 -9.95
N CYS A 331 -7.00 -13.15 -8.90
CA CYS A 331 -5.59 -13.19 -8.58
C CYS A 331 -4.99 -14.58 -8.87
N SER A 332 -3.68 -14.62 -9.11
CA SER A 332 -2.97 -15.88 -9.33
C SER A 332 -1.59 -15.95 -8.70
N GLY A 333 -1.19 -17.16 -8.27
CA GLY A 333 0.14 -17.36 -7.71
C GLY A 333 0.40 -16.57 -6.42
N ILE A 334 -0.54 -16.60 -5.46
CA ILE A 334 -0.39 -15.93 -4.16
C ILE A 334 -0.02 -16.98 -3.10
N VAL A 335 1.05 -16.72 -2.36
CA VAL A 335 1.46 -17.49 -1.19
C VAL A 335 1.22 -16.67 0.07
N VAL A 336 0.38 -17.17 0.98
CA VAL A 336 0.11 -16.60 2.30
C VAL A 336 0.63 -17.56 3.35
N SER A 337 1.75 -17.24 4.00
CA SER A 337 2.43 -18.18 4.88
C SER A 337 2.89 -17.56 6.19
N GLY A 338 2.73 -18.30 7.30
CA GLY A 338 3.26 -17.89 8.61
C GLY A 338 2.67 -16.57 9.15
N ASN A 339 1.46 -16.19 8.71
CA ASN A 339 0.80 -15.00 9.23
C ASN A 339 -0.07 -15.33 10.43
N THR A 340 -0.22 -14.34 11.31
CA THR A 340 -1.14 -14.40 12.45
C THR A 340 -2.35 -13.49 12.19
N PHE A 341 -3.53 -14.06 12.35
CA PHE A 341 -4.80 -13.33 12.27
C PHE A 341 -5.47 -13.39 13.62
N SER A 342 -5.71 -12.24 14.22
CA SER A 342 -6.24 -12.19 15.57
C SER A 342 -7.18 -11.01 15.77
N TRP A 343 -8.03 -11.18 16.74
CA TRP A 343 -8.91 -10.14 17.25
C TRP A 343 -8.41 -9.65 18.61
N ARG A 344 -8.31 -8.34 18.80
CA ARG A 344 -7.85 -7.75 20.08
C ARG A 344 -8.89 -7.80 21.20
N GLY A 345 -10.13 -8.16 20.91
CA GLY A 345 -11.19 -8.18 21.89
C GLY A 345 -11.87 -6.83 22.15
N LEU A 346 -11.62 -5.85 21.30
CA LEU A 346 -12.29 -4.56 21.36
C LEU A 346 -13.53 -4.60 20.44
N ASP A 347 -14.73 -4.51 21.05
CA ASP A 347 -16.04 -4.42 20.39
C ASP A 347 -16.33 -5.46 19.29
N SER A 348 -16.67 -6.66 19.71
CA SER A 348 -16.89 -7.86 18.90
C SER A 348 -18.01 -7.78 17.83
N GLU A 349 -18.84 -6.76 17.86
CA GLU A 349 -19.98 -6.65 16.93
C GLU A 349 -19.59 -6.06 15.55
N ILE A 350 -18.41 -5.45 15.42
CA ILE A 350 -18.01 -4.69 14.22
C ILE A 350 -16.97 -5.45 13.40
N THR A 351 -16.16 -6.31 14.01
CA THR A 351 -15.08 -7.00 13.30
C THR A 351 -15.56 -8.31 12.68
N LYS A 352 -15.29 -8.52 11.40
CA LYS A 352 -15.61 -9.77 10.70
C LYS A 352 -14.40 -10.65 10.48
N ASP A 353 -13.24 -10.09 10.37
CA ASP A 353 -11.98 -10.80 10.17
C ASP A 353 -12.11 -12.14 9.43
N GLY A 354 -11.43 -12.30 8.34
CA GLY A 354 -11.40 -13.55 7.56
C GLY A 354 -10.65 -13.38 6.26
N LEU A 355 -10.49 -14.50 5.56
CA LEU A 355 -9.80 -14.55 4.28
C LEU A 355 -10.78 -15.00 3.20
N ARG A 356 -10.88 -14.26 2.10
CA ARG A 356 -11.77 -14.58 0.99
C ARG A 356 -11.07 -14.43 -0.35
N PHE A 357 -11.13 -15.49 -1.15
CA PHE A 357 -10.55 -15.57 -2.49
C PHE A 357 -11.67 -15.89 -3.48
N GLU A 358 -11.82 -15.08 -4.52
CA GLU A 358 -12.83 -15.24 -5.56
C GLU A 358 -12.20 -15.25 -6.94
N ASP A 359 -12.61 -16.18 -7.80
CA ASP A 359 -12.12 -16.28 -9.18
C ASP A 359 -10.58 -16.31 -9.26
N CYS A 360 -9.95 -16.99 -8.30
CA CYS A 360 -8.51 -17.03 -8.13
C CYS A 360 -7.93 -18.40 -8.53
N ASP A 361 -6.65 -18.40 -8.90
CA ASP A 361 -5.92 -19.59 -9.29
C ASP A 361 -4.58 -19.70 -8.57
N ASN A 362 -4.18 -20.93 -8.19
CA ASN A 362 -2.88 -21.20 -7.56
C ASN A 362 -2.63 -20.33 -6.30
N ILE A 363 -3.56 -20.41 -5.34
CA ILE A 363 -3.43 -19.75 -4.03
C ILE A 363 -2.98 -20.77 -3.00
N ILE A 364 -1.92 -20.48 -2.28
CA ILE A 364 -1.39 -21.34 -1.21
C ILE A 364 -1.50 -20.63 0.13
N LEU A 365 -2.26 -21.21 1.06
CA LEU A 365 -2.30 -20.81 2.45
C LEU A 365 -1.57 -21.86 3.29
N SER A 366 -0.56 -21.47 4.05
CA SER A 366 0.18 -22.42 4.88
C SER A 366 0.64 -21.84 6.21
N SER A 367 0.64 -22.68 7.25
CA SER A 367 1.16 -22.32 8.56
C SER A 367 0.56 -21.05 9.15
N LEU A 368 -0.75 -20.82 8.90
CA LEU A 368 -1.47 -19.68 9.45
C LEU A 368 -1.93 -19.95 10.87
N SER A 369 -1.83 -18.95 11.74
CA SER A 369 -2.44 -18.98 13.07
C SER A 369 -3.64 -18.03 13.08
N THR A 370 -4.85 -18.59 13.23
CA THR A 370 -6.07 -17.79 13.28
C THR A 370 -6.87 -18.12 14.54
N MET A 371 -7.45 -17.09 15.16
CA MET A 371 -8.29 -17.29 16.35
C MET A 371 -9.47 -16.33 16.33
N ARG A 372 -10.68 -16.90 16.49
CA ARG A 372 -11.95 -16.15 16.61
C ARG A 372 -12.29 -15.29 15.40
N LEU A 373 -11.97 -15.74 14.20
CA LEU A 373 -12.39 -15.06 12.97
C LEU A 373 -13.93 -15.10 12.85
N CYS A 374 -14.52 -13.97 12.54
CA CYS A 374 -15.97 -13.78 12.52
C CYS A 374 -16.57 -13.66 11.10
N ALA A 375 -15.75 -13.83 10.04
CA ALA A 375 -16.25 -13.76 8.68
C ALA A 375 -17.28 -14.84 8.35
N GLY A 376 -18.16 -14.51 7.41
CA GLY A 376 -19.29 -15.36 7.02
C GLY A 376 -20.60 -14.97 7.71
N SER A 377 -21.59 -15.84 7.57
CA SER A 377 -22.93 -15.72 8.13
C SER A 377 -23.47 -17.11 8.53
N ALA A 378 -24.70 -17.18 9.01
CA ALA A 378 -25.36 -18.46 9.24
C ALA A 378 -25.49 -19.31 7.94
N GLU A 379 -25.64 -18.65 6.79
CA GLU A 379 -25.94 -19.29 5.49
C GLU A 379 -24.67 -19.60 4.70
N ALA A 380 -23.70 -18.69 4.59
CA ALA A 380 -22.57 -18.78 3.69
C ALA A 380 -21.30 -18.13 4.25
N GLY A 381 -20.15 -18.54 3.72
CA GLY A 381 -18.85 -18.02 4.09
C GLY A 381 -18.29 -18.64 5.37
N ALA A 382 -17.00 -18.47 5.55
CA ALA A 382 -16.21 -19.07 6.62
C ALA A 382 -15.06 -18.13 7.05
N ALA A 383 -14.30 -18.52 8.07
CA ALA A 383 -13.05 -17.85 8.41
C ALA A 383 -12.08 -17.82 7.20
N VAL A 384 -12.08 -18.91 6.41
CA VAL A 384 -11.35 -18.98 5.14
C VAL A 384 -12.33 -19.45 4.05
N THR A 385 -12.53 -18.64 3.01
CA THR A 385 -13.50 -18.91 1.93
C THR A 385 -12.83 -18.82 0.56
N PHE A 386 -13.07 -19.84 -0.29
CA PHE A 386 -12.71 -19.84 -1.69
C PHE A 386 -13.97 -19.99 -2.54
N ILE A 387 -14.16 -19.14 -3.54
CA ILE A 387 -15.30 -19.17 -4.46
C ILE A 387 -14.80 -19.17 -5.89
N ARG A 388 -15.20 -20.15 -6.69
CA ARG A 388 -14.79 -20.31 -8.10
C ARG A 388 -13.27 -20.30 -8.29
N CYS A 389 -12.55 -20.94 -7.36
CA CYS A 389 -11.10 -20.99 -7.36
C CYS A 389 -10.59 -22.34 -7.86
N SER A 390 -9.39 -22.37 -8.44
CA SER A 390 -8.75 -23.60 -8.89
C SER A 390 -7.31 -23.72 -8.40
N ASP A 391 -6.84 -24.98 -8.28
CA ASP A 391 -5.47 -25.33 -7.94
C ASP A 391 -4.97 -24.67 -6.62
N CYS A 392 -5.86 -24.51 -5.64
CA CYS A 392 -5.56 -23.86 -4.38
C CYS A 392 -5.25 -24.86 -3.26
N GLY A 393 -4.41 -24.46 -2.32
CA GLY A 393 -4.01 -25.28 -1.18
C GLY A 393 -4.16 -24.57 0.16
N VAL A 394 -4.67 -25.30 1.18
CA VAL A 394 -4.66 -24.85 2.59
C VAL A 394 -4.04 -25.98 3.41
N SER A 395 -2.88 -25.73 4.00
CA SER A 395 -2.15 -26.74 4.77
C SER A 395 -1.51 -26.21 6.06
N ASP A 396 -1.44 -27.11 7.04
CA ASP A 396 -0.71 -26.88 8.29
C ASP A 396 -1.16 -25.61 9.05
N CYS A 397 -2.42 -25.22 8.88
CA CYS A 397 -3.02 -24.05 9.51
C CYS A 397 -3.77 -24.40 10.78
N GLN A 398 -3.77 -23.48 11.75
CA GLN A 398 -4.62 -23.53 12.93
C GLN A 398 -5.76 -22.54 12.79
N ILE A 399 -7.00 -23.02 12.67
CA ILE A 399 -8.22 -22.21 12.59
C ILE A 399 -9.04 -22.50 13.87
N LEU A 400 -8.87 -21.64 14.85
CA LEU A 400 -9.43 -21.87 16.20
C LEU A 400 -10.60 -20.94 16.47
N ASP A 401 -11.67 -21.52 17.01
CA ASP A 401 -12.89 -20.84 17.48
C ASP A 401 -13.53 -19.91 16.42
N PRO A 402 -13.66 -20.31 15.13
CA PRO A 402 -14.30 -19.48 14.12
C PRO A 402 -15.80 -19.32 14.46
N LEU A 403 -16.41 -18.16 14.13
CA LEU A 403 -17.79 -17.89 14.52
C LEU A 403 -18.81 -18.76 13.78
N HIS A 404 -18.67 -18.88 12.47
CA HIS A 404 -19.67 -19.57 11.62
C HIS A 404 -19.17 -20.88 11.03
N ARG A 405 -18.03 -20.85 10.34
CA ARG A 405 -17.38 -22.03 9.73
C ARG A 405 -15.86 -21.82 9.73
N GLY A 406 -15.13 -22.93 9.70
CA GLY A 406 -13.68 -22.89 9.60
C GLY A 406 -13.23 -22.59 8.18
N LEU A 407 -13.59 -23.46 7.22
CA LEU A 407 -13.20 -23.34 5.83
C LEU A 407 -14.36 -23.69 4.90
N GLU A 408 -14.52 -22.91 3.80
CA GLU A 408 -15.54 -23.16 2.80
C GLU A 408 -14.96 -23.10 1.38
N LEU A 409 -15.28 -24.12 0.57
CA LEU A 409 -15.03 -24.16 -0.88
C LEU A 409 -16.36 -24.13 -1.61
N GLU A 410 -16.58 -23.17 -2.50
CA GLU A 410 -17.75 -23.05 -3.36
C GLU A 410 -17.32 -23.01 -4.83
N ASP A 411 -17.82 -23.92 -5.65
CA ASP A 411 -17.51 -24.05 -7.09
C ASP A 411 -15.99 -24.17 -7.37
N CYS A 412 -15.25 -24.85 -6.49
CA CYS A 412 -13.80 -24.94 -6.54
C CYS A 412 -13.31 -26.24 -7.22
N LEU A 413 -12.17 -26.13 -7.90
CA LEU A 413 -11.59 -27.22 -8.68
C LEU A 413 -10.15 -27.54 -8.29
N ARG A 414 -9.81 -28.82 -8.07
CA ARG A 414 -8.46 -29.31 -7.76
C ARG A 414 -7.82 -28.63 -6.55
N CYS A 415 -8.63 -28.33 -5.53
CA CYS A 415 -8.14 -27.73 -4.29
C CYS A 415 -7.76 -28.80 -3.26
N ARG A 416 -6.77 -28.51 -2.44
CA ARG A 416 -6.30 -29.39 -1.37
C ARG A 416 -6.44 -28.72 0.00
N ILE A 417 -7.11 -29.39 0.94
CA ILE A 417 -7.20 -29.00 2.34
C ILE A 417 -6.56 -30.11 3.18
N ALA A 418 -5.36 -29.88 3.72
CA ALA A 418 -4.61 -30.95 4.34
C ALA A 418 -3.90 -30.53 5.64
N ASN A 419 -3.87 -31.43 6.61
CA ASN A 419 -3.11 -31.29 7.86
C ASN A 419 -3.46 -30.05 8.70
N ASN A 420 -4.68 -29.53 8.59
CA ASN A 420 -5.11 -28.36 9.36
C ASN A 420 -5.74 -28.79 10.69
N THR A 421 -5.65 -27.94 11.71
CA THR A 421 -6.43 -28.03 12.93
C THR A 421 -7.56 -27.01 12.89
N ILE A 422 -8.81 -27.47 12.80
CA ILE A 422 -9.99 -26.61 12.71
C ILE A 422 -10.94 -27.01 13.84
N VAL A 423 -10.93 -26.25 14.93
CA VAL A 423 -11.62 -26.65 16.18
C VAL A 423 -12.27 -25.43 16.83
N ASP A 424 -13.53 -25.58 17.22
CA ASP A 424 -14.21 -24.66 18.13
C ASP A 424 -14.14 -25.21 19.55
N ARG A 425 -13.34 -24.56 20.39
CA ARG A 425 -13.05 -24.97 21.77
C ARG A 425 -13.92 -24.29 22.81
N ARG A 426 -14.86 -23.44 22.39
CA ARG A 426 -15.73 -22.73 23.31
C ARG A 426 -16.62 -23.69 24.08
N GLU A 427 -16.93 -23.38 25.31
CA GLU A 427 -17.87 -24.18 26.12
C GLU A 427 -19.23 -24.37 25.40
N LYS A 428 -19.66 -23.35 24.67
CA LYS A 428 -20.83 -23.39 23.77
C LYS A 428 -20.33 -23.12 22.35
N PRO A 429 -19.99 -24.15 21.58
CA PRO A 429 -19.52 -23.98 20.22
C PRO A 429 -20.56 -23.29 19.33
N SER A 430 -20.12 -22.43 18.42
CA SER A 430 -20.99 -21.78 17.43
C SER A 430 -20.64 -22.15 15.99
N MET A 431 -19.45 -22.73 15.78
CA MET A 431 -19.04 -23.19 14.46
C MET A 431 -20.02 -24.23 13.90
N ARG A 432 -20.63 -23.96 12.77
CA ARG A 432 -21.59 -24.88 12.13
C ARG A 432 -20.89 -26.06 11.45
N HIS A 433 -19.83 -25.76 10.71
CA HIS A 433 -19.02 -26.76 10.02
C HIS A 433 -17.53 -26.41 10.16
N ALA A 434 -16.69 -27.41 10.36
CA ALA A 434 -15.25 -27.20 10.30
C ALA A 434 -14.80 -27.01 8.84
N ILE A 435 -15.26 -27.88 7.94
CA ILE A 435 -15.02 -27.77 6.50
C ILE A 435 -16.35 -27.95 5.76
N ARG A 436 -16.62 -27.07 4.79
CA ARG A 436 -17.77 -27.17 3.89
C ARG A 436 -17.30 -27.10 2.44
N VAL A 437 -17.80 -28.02 1.61
CA VAL A 437 -17.53 -28.05 0.16
C VAL A 437 -18.86 -28.12 -0.55
N LEU A 438 -19.17 -27.15 -1.40
CA LEU A 438 -20.49 -26.99 -2.01
C LEU A 438 -20.45 -26.53 -3.47
N GLY A 439 -21.63 -26.42 -4.07
CA GLY A 439 -21.79 -26.02 -5.47
C GLY A 439 -21.25 -27.09 -6.43
N GLN A 440 -20.62 -26.64 -7.48
CA GLN A 440 -20.01 -27.51 -8.51
C GLN A 440 -18.56 -27.90 -8.19
N SER A 441 -18.17 -27.86 -6.91
CA SER A 441 -16.82 -28.21 -6.47
C SER A 441 -16.51 -29.67 -6.81
N ARG A 442 -15.34 -29.93 -7.44
CA ARG A 442 -14.92 -31.26 -7.86
C ARG A 442 -13.42 -31.46 -7.86
N SER A 443 -12.97 -32.70 -7.79
CA SER A 443 -11.56 -33.08 -7.78
C SER A 443 -10.78 -32.47 -6.62
N ASN A 444 -11.43 -32.20 -5.48
CA ASN A 444 -10.80 -31.65 -4.30
C ASN A 444 -10.39 -32.77 -3.34
N LEU A 445 -9.34 -32.53 -2.55
CA LEU A 445 -8.85 -33.46 -1.52
C LEU A 445 -8.93 -32.80 -0.13
N VAL A 446 -9.59 -33.47 0.81
CA VAL A 446 -9.64 -33.07 2.25
C VAL A 446 -9.04 -34.20 3.06
N SER A 447 -7.82 -34.03 3.59
CA SER A 447 -7.08 -35.14 4.23
C SER A 447 -6.25 -34.72 5.42
N GLY A 448 -6.11 -35.61 6.39
CA GLY A 448 -5.20 -35.47 7.53
C GLY A 448 -5.56 -34.31 8.49
N ASN A 449 -6.76 -33.75 8.44
CA ASN A 449 -7.15 -32.63 9.29
C ASN A 449 -7.64 -33.11 10.67
N ILE A 450 -7.42 -32.29 11.70
CA ILE A 450 -7.99 -32.48 13.06
C ILE A 450 -9.19 -31.52 13.17
N LEU A 451 -10.38 -32.07 13.34
CA LEU A 451 -11.65 -31.32 13.28
C LEU A 451 -12.47 -31.54 14.55
N GLY A 452 -13.02 -30.48 15.16
CA GLY A 452 -13.84 -30.61 16.37
C GLY A 452 -14.74 -29.42 16.67
N GLY A 453 -15.78 -29.64 17.49
CA GLY A 453 -16.64 -28.57 18.01
C GLY A 453 -17.66 -28.01 17.02
N ALA A 454 -18.00 -28.70 15.93
CA ALA A 454 -19.02 -28.26 15.01
C ALA A 454 -20.44 -28.58 15.53
N THR A 455 -21.36 -27.63 15.40
CA THR A 455 -22.76 -27.74 15.88
C THR A 455 -23.70 -28.43 14.91
N VAL A 456 -23.33 -28.53 13.63
CA VAL A 456 -24.11 -29.19 12.57
C VAL A 456 -23.37 -30.40 12.02
N LYS A 457 -22.22 -30.21 11.41
CA LYS A 457 -21.42 -31.29 10.81
C LYS A 457 -19.96 -30.89 10.71
N LEU A 458 -19.02 -31.77 11.08
CA LEU A 458 -17.59 -31.45 10.97
C LEU A 458 -17.16 -31.26 9.52
N ILE A 459 -17.52 -32.19 8.62
CA ILE A 459 -17.30 -32.06 7.18
C ILE A 459 -18.64 -32.14 6.46
N ASP A 460 -19.02 -31.10 5.74
CA ASP A 460 -20.19 -31.07 4.86
C ASP A 460 -19.73 -30.95 3.42
N ALA A 461 -19.74 -32.06 2.69
CA ALA A 461 -19.37 -32.11 1.29
C ALA A 461 -20.61 -32.54 0.47
N THR A 462 -21.17 -31.60 -0.29
CA THR A 462 -22.35 -31.77 -1.12
C THR A 462 -21.99 -31.68 -2.60
N GLY A 463 -21.06 -32.44 -3.10
CA GLY A 463 -20.66 -32.41 -4.49
C GLY A 463 -20.11 -33.76 -4.92
N GLU A 464 -20.18 -34.05 -6.19
CA GLU A 464 -19.50 -35.23 -6.77
C GLU A 464 -18.00 -35.02 -6.71
N ALA A 465 -17.29 -36.04 -6.20
CA ALA A 465 -15.83 -36.16 -6.33
C ALA A 465 -14.91 -35.21 -5.51
N SER A 466 -15.28 -34.90 -4.26
CA SER A 466 -14.27 -34.52 -3.27
C SER A 466 -13.83 -35.76 -2.48
N GLU A 467 -12.54 -35.99 -2.40
CA GLU A 467 -12.01 -37.13 -1.69
C GLU A 467 -11.73 -36.76 -0.24
N LEU A 468 -12.31 -37.54 0.71
CA LEU A 468 -12.15 -37.36 2.16
C LEU A 468 -11.29 -38.52 2.70
N ARG A 469 -10.10 -38.23 3.25
CA ARG A 469 -9.20 -39.26 3.78
C ARG A 469 -8.61 -38.86 5.11
N ASP A 470 -8.43 -39.82 5.99
CA ASP A 470 -7.58 -39.76 7.18
C ASP A 470 -7.80 -38.53 8.10
N ASN A 471 -9.01 -37.95 8.10
CA ASN A 471 -9.33 -36.83 8.98
C ASN A 471 -9.68 -37.33 10.40
N MET A 472 -9.05 -36.75 11.41
CA MET A 472 -9.37 -37.02 12.80
C MET A 472 -10.57 -36.17 13.25
N LEU A 473 -11.65 -36.80 13.62
CA LEU A 473 -12.87 -36.15 14.10
C LEU A 473 -12.92 -36.23 15.63
N LEU A 474 -12.74 -35.07 16.28
CA LEU A 474 -12.87 -34.98 17.74
C LEU A 474 -14.34 -35.00 18.15
N ARG A 475 -14.63 -35.77 19.21
CA ARG A 475 -16.01 -35.93 19.77
C ARG A 475 -16.33 -34.83 20.78
#